data_c11bc240f627c33e91be7cc7952c2d34
#
_entry.id   c11bc240f627c33e91be7cc7952c2d34
#
_cell.length_a   1.000
_cell.length_b   1.000
_cell.length_c   1.000
_cell.angle_alpha   90.00
_cell.angle_beta   90.00
_cell.angle_gamma   90.00
#
_symmetry.space_group_name_H-M   'P 1'
#
loop_
_entity.id
_entity.type
_entity.pdbx_description
1 polymer ?
#
loop_
_entity_poly.entity_id
_entity_poly.type
_entity_poly.pdbx_seq_one_letter_code
_entity_poly.pdbx_strand_id
1 'polypeptide(L)'
;VQSSDLVLFLVDAKDGLTPLDGEVAKRLRGIAPPVLLVVNKCEGRQAGWAVGEFRRLGVGEGPFGISAQGGEGLRELYERIGELLPPLDEGLDEAPTAPYMKLAIVGLRNAGKSTLVNCLAGEERMIVSEIPGTTRDSVDVRFERDGETFVVIDSAGLRKKSKIADAIEFFSDARSHRAIRRADVVVHLFDVSQELGQIDKTLTRYVIDHYKPVILGANKWDLVSDMERQQFVDYIRAELPQLSWAPIHFLSAREGRGVESLLRLARKLFEQSKTEVPTGQLNRTLEKAMEERSPIANGARVRIYYGTQITTRPPTFRLYVNDKRFLTRNYVRYLTGRLRESLELENLPIRLELTDKAESKERS
;
A
#
# COMPACT_ATOMS: atom_id res chain seq x y z
N VAL A 1 22.15 2.85 -11.17
CA VAL A 1 23.05 1.81 -11.69
C VAL A 1 24.45 1.93 -11.06
N GLN A 2 25.07 3.12 -11.00
CA GLN A 2 26.43 3.31 -10.42
C GLN A 2 26.49 3.19 -8.90
N SER A 3 25.35 3.26 -8.18
CA SER A 3 25.23 3.17 -6.73
C SER A 3 24.51 1.91 -6.26
N SER A 4 24.42 0.89 -7.10
CA SER A 4 23.83 -0.41 -6.75
C SER A 4 24.94 -1.45 -6.60
N ASP A 5 24.76 -2.38 -5.67
CA ASP A 5 25.72 -3.47 -5.41
C ASP A 5 25.61 -4.58 -6.45
N LEU A 6 24.46 -4.69 -7.11
CA LEU A 6 24.16 -5.66 -8.17
C LEU A 6 23.13 -5.09 -9.14
N VAL A 7 23.23 -5.44 -10.41
CA VAL A 7 22.27 -5.07 -11.47
C VAL A 7 21.64 -6.32 -12.05
N LEU A 8 20.31 -6.40 -12.06
CA LEU A 8 19.58 -7.42 -12.80
C LEU A 8 19.15 -6.85 -14.15
N PHE A 9 19.67 -7.41 -15.23
CA PHE A 9 19.24 -7.08 -16.59
C PHE A 9 18.18 -8.08 -17.04
N LEU A 10 16.92 -7.66 -17.01
CA LEU A 10 15.77 -8.51 -17.30
C LEU A 10 15.35 -8.38 -18.76
N VAL A 11 15.22 -9.50 -19.46
CA VAL A 11 14.74 -9.61 -20.84
C VAL A 11 13.61 -10.64 -20.94
N ASP A 12 12.83 -10.59 -22.03
CA ASP A 12 11.64 -11.41 -22.23
C ASP A 12 11.93 -12.54 -23.24
N ALA A 13 11.75 -13.81 -22.80
CA ALA A 13 11.96 -14.97 -23.67
C ALA A 13 10.97 -15.06 -24.83
N LYS A 14 9.73 -14.55 -24.66
CA LYS A 14 8.67 -14.63 -25.68
C LYS A 14 8.88 -13.63 -26.80
N ASP A 15 9.41 -12.46 -26.47
CA ASP A 15 9.70 -11.41 -27.46
C ASP A 15 11.01 -11.67 -28.22
N GLY A 16 11.86 -12.59 -27.71
CA GLY A 16 13.18 -12.87 -28.26
C GLY A 16 14.15 -11.70 -28.07
N LEU A 17 15.31 -11.80 -28.73
CA LEU A 17 16.35 -10.76 -28.65
C LEU A 17 15.97 -9.53 -29.46
N THR A 18 15.75 -8.40 -28.80
CA THR A 18 15.38 -7.13 -29.45
C THR A 18 16.59 -6.20 -29.64
N PRO A 19 16.54 -5.27 -30.62
CA PRO A 19 17.59 -4.23 -30.80
C PRO A 19 17.79 -3.39 -29.52
N LEU A 20 16.71 -3.14 -28.76
CA LEU A 20 16.75 -2.37 -27.51
C LEU A 20 17.57 -3.10 -26.44
N ASP A 21 17.42 -4.42 -26.33
CA ASP A 21 18.23 -5.23 -25.42
C ASP A 21 19.73 -5.09 -25.73
N GLY A 22 20.07 -5.06 -27.01
CA GLY A 22 21.45 -4.81 -27.45
C GLY A 22 21.98 -3.43 -27.05
N GLU A 23 21.15 -2.40 -27.12
CA GLU A 23 21.53 -1.05 -26.67
C GLU A 23 21.72 -0.97 -25.15
N VAL A 24 20.81 -1.57 -24.39
CA VAL A 24 20.92 -1.65 -22.93
C VAL A 24 22.16 -2.44 -22.53
N ALA A 25 22.41 -3.57 -23.16
CA ALA A 25 23.60 -4.37 -22.93
C ALA A 25 24.90 -3.58 -23.16
N LYS A 26 24.97 -2.77 -24.23
CA LYS A 26 26.13 -1.89 -24.49
C LYS A 26 26.36 -0.89 -23.36
N ARG A 27 25.30 -0.33 -22.78
CA ARG A 27 25.39 0.63 -21.65
C ARG A 27 25.77 -0.04 -20.33
N LEU A 28 25.43 -1.31 -20.16
CA LEU A 28 25.76 -2.08 -18.96
C LEU A 28 27.17 -2.69 -19.01
N ARG A 29 27.80 -2.74 -20.19
CA ARG A 29 29.20 -3.18 -20.29
C ARG A 29 30.13 -2.14 -19.67
N GLY A 30 30.92 -2.56 -18.73
CA GLY A 30 31.93 -1.70 -18.09
C GLY A 30 31.40 -0.85 -16.92
N ILE A 31 30.19 -1.09 -16.43
CA ILE A 31 29.76 -0.54 -15.13
C ILE A 31 30.47 -1.27 -14.00
N ALA A 32 30.65 -0.57 -12.86
CA ALA A 32 31.34 -1.13 -11.70
C ALA A 32 30.59 -2.30 -11.02
N PRO A 33 29.25 -2.24 -10.79
CA PRO A 33 28.55 -3.33 -10.14
C PRO A 33 28.44 -4.57 -11.05
N PRO A 34 28.43 -5.80 -10.51
CA PRO A 34 28.16 -7.01 -11.25
C PRO A 34 26.77 -6.96 -11.89
N VAL A 35 26.63 -7.57 -13.08
CA VAL A 35 25.37 -7.64 -13.80
C VAL A 35 24.95 -9.11 -13.93
N LEU A 36 23.71 -9.44 -13.59
CA LEU A 36 23.09 -10.73 -13.91
C LEU A 36 22.09 -10.54 -15.06
N LEU A 37 22.28 -11.30 -16.13
CA LEU A 37 21.34 -11.36 -17.25
C LEU A 37 20.25 -12.40 -16.90
N VAL A 38 19.01 -11.93 -16.79
CA VAL A 38 17.84 -12.72 -16.42
C VAL A 38 16.85 -12.76 -17.58
N VAL A 39 16.51 -13.94 -18.04
CA VAL A 39 15.53 -14.16 -19.11
C VAL A 39 14.22 -14.63 -18.46
N ASN A 40 13.19 -13.79 -18.49
CA ASN A 40 11.88 -14.08 -17.90
C ASN A 40 10.91 -14.70 -18.93
N LYS A 41 9.82 -15.25 -18.42
CA LYS A 41 8.76 -15.94 -19.17
C LYS A 41 9.25 -17.24 -19.86
N CYS A 42 10.20 -17.91 -19.24
CA CYS A 42 10.70 -19.21 -19.65
C CYS A 42 9.78 -20.35 -19.22
N GLU A 43 8.52 -20.33 -19.66
CA GLU A 43 7.54 -21.37 -19.36
C GLU A 43 7.57 -22.46 -20.44
N GLY A 44 7.65 -23.75 -20.05
CA GLY A 44 7.52 -24.91 -20.93
C GLY A 44 8.82 -25.49 -21.53
N ARG A 45 8.69 -26.60 -22.29
CA ARG A 45 9.83 -27.41 -22.79
C ARG A 45 10.82 -26.72 -23.73
N GLN A 46 10.47 -25.59 -24.32
CA GLN A 46 11.33 -24.82 -25.24
C GLN A 46 12.19 -23.74 -24.56
N ALA A 47 11.98 -23.52 -23.27
CA ALA A 47 12.65 -22.47 -22.51
C ALA A 47 14.20 -22.53 -22.56
N GLY A 48 14.78 -23.70 -22.53
CA GLY A 48 16.24 -23.87 -22.56
C GLY A 48 16.94 -23.37 -23.81
N TRP A 49 16.29 -23.47 -24.96
CA TRP A 49 16.84 -22.98 -26.26
C TRP A 49 16.77 -21.46 -26.37
N ALA A 50 15.65 -20.88 -25.95
CA ALA A 50 15.44 -19.43 -25.96
C ALA A 50 16.47 -18.70 -25.07
N VAL A 51 16.75 -19.24 -23.88
CA VAL A 51 17.76 -18.68 -22.96
C VAL A 51 19.13 -18.58 -23.60
N GLY A 52 19.54 -19.60 -24.39
CA GLY A 52 20.86 -19.64 -25.05
C GLY A 52 21.10 -18.48 -26.03
N GLU A 53 20.06 -17.97 -26.69
CA GLU A 53 20.19 -16.87 -27.64
C GLU A 53 20.65 -15.57 -26.98
N PHE A 54 20.23 -15.30 -25.76
CA PHE A 54 20.56 -14.08 -25.02
C PHE A 54 22.04 -14.01 -24.59
N ARG A 55 22.81 -15.10 -24.66
CA ARG A 55 24.28 -15.07 -24.49
C ARG A 55 24.95 -14.12 -25.47
N ARG A 56 24.34 -13.86 -26.63
CA ARG A 56 24.86 -12.93 -27.64
C ARG A 56 24.91 -11.47 -27.16
N LEU A 57 24.16 -11.12 -26.08
CA LEU A 57 24.25 -9.80 -25.47
C LEU A 57 25.61 -9.53 -24.85
N GLY A 58 26.36 -10.56 -24.45
CA GLY A 58 27.74 -10.45 -23.95
C GLY A 58 27.85 -9.45 -22.78
N VAL A 59 26.91 -9.50 -21.85
CA VAL A 59 26.85 -8.61 -20.70
C VAL A 59 26.55 -9.42 -19.44
N GLY A 60 27.34 -9.19 -18.40
CA GLY A 60 27.14 -9.81 -17.10
C GLY A 60 27.32 -11.32 -17.08
N GLU A 61 26.79 -11.93 -16.04
CA GLU A 61 26.73 -13.36 -15.81
C GLU A 61 25.34 -13.92 -16.15
N GLY A 62 25.27 -15.16 -16.56
CA GLY A 62 24.03 -15.81 -17.02
C GLY A 62 24.11 -16.18 -18.49
N PRO A 63 22.99 -16.28 -19.21
CA PRO A 63 21.62 -15.90 -18.82
C PRO A 63 20.95 -16.90 -17.86
N PHE A 64 20.22 -16.40 -16.86
CA PHE A 64 19.39 -17.17 -15.94
C PHE A 64 17.96 -17.20 -16.46
N GLY A 65 17.47 -18.37 -16.85
CA GLY A 65 16.09 -18.52 -17.32
C GLY A 65 15.12 -18.68 -16.14
N ILE A 66 14.12 -17.81 -16.05
CA ILE A 66 13.12 -17.85 -14.98
C ILE A 66 11.70 -17.76 -15.53
N SER A 67 10.73 -18.22 -14.73
CA SER A 67 9.33 -17.85 -14.85
C SER A 67 8.92 -17.12 -13.57
N ALA A 68 8.81 -15.80 -13.63
CA ALA A 68 8.38 -15.01 -12.48
C ALA A 68 6.93 -15.33 -12.04
N GLN A 69 6.09 -15.82 -12.96
CA GLN A 69 4.72 -16.24 -12.68
C GLN A 69 4.65 -17.67 -12.13
N GLY A 70 5.45 -18.58 -12.66
CA GLY A 70 5.46 -20.00 -12.28
C GLY A 70 6.43 -20.33 -11.14
N GLY A 71 7.37 -19.45 -10.83
CA GLY A 71 8.39 -19.66 -9.79
C GLY A 71 9.60 -20.49 -10.25
N GLU A 72 9.61 -20.98 -11.49
CA GLU A 72 10.69 -21.78 -12.06
C GLU A 72 11.98 -20.95 -12.19
N GLY A 73 13.13 -21.51 -11.84
CA GLY A 73 14.45 -20.87 -11.94
C GLY A 73 14.74 -19.77 -10.90
N LEU A 74 13.76 -19.36 -10.08
CA LEU A 74 13.94 -18.30 -9.09
C LEU A 74 14.91 -18.69 -7.97
N ARG A 75 14.92 -19.96 -7.58
CA ARG A 75 15.81 -20.45 -6.52
C ARG A 75 17.28 -20.26 -6.90
N GLU A 76 17.66 -20.70 -8.08
CA GLU A 76 19.04 -20.58 -8.61
C GLU A 76 19.45 -19.11 -8.74
N LEU A 77 18.52 -18.25 -9.23
CA LEU A 77 18.74 -16.82 -9.30
C LEU A 77 18.97 -16.20 -7.90
N TYR A 78 18.17 -16.57 -6.89
CA TYR A 78 18.33 -16.05 -5.52
C TYR A 78 19.62 -16.51 -4.86
N GLU A 79 20.01 -17.77 -5.05
CA GLU A 79 21.29 -18.30 -4.58
C GLU A 79 22.45 -17.48 -5.18
N ARG A 80 22.38 -17.19 -6.47
CA ARG A 80 23.42 -16.41 -7.14
C ARG A 80 23.47 -14.95 -6.73
N ILE A 81 22.31 -14.32 -6.53
CA ILE A 81 22.21 -12.96 -5.97
C ILE A 81 22.88 -12.92 -4.59
N GLY A 82 22.61 -13.90 -3.72
CA GLY A 82 23.20 -13.96 -2.38
C GLY A 82 24.72 -14.09 -2.38
N GLU A 83 25.30 -14.81 -3.36
CA GLU A 83 26.74 -14.96 -3.52
C GLU A 83 27.46 -13.69 -4.02
N LEU A 84 26.76 -12.87 -4.83
CA LEU A 84 27.32 -11.66 -5.43
C LEU A 84 27.13 -10.40 -4.59
N LEU A 85 26.17 -10.42 -3.68
CA LEU A 85 26.01 -9.31 -2.76
C LEU A 85 27.15 -9.31 -1.74
N PRO A 86 27.71 -8.13 -1.40
CA PRO A 86 28.70 -8.05 -0.33
C PRO A 86 28.11 -8.62 0.95
N PRO A 87 28.92 -9.32 1.78
CA PRO A 87 28.44 -9.71 3.09
C PRO A 87 27.94 -8.50 3.84
N LEU A 88 26.79 -8.64 4.51
CA LEU A 88 26.29 -7.58 5.39
C LEU A 88 27.42 -7.30 6.39
N ASP A 89 27.94 -6.08 6.40
CA ASP A 89 28.92 -5.64 7.39
C ASP A 89 28.34 -5.93 8.79
N GLU A 90 28.92 -6.92 9.50
CA GLU A 90 28.54 -7.26 10.88
C GLU A 90 28.81 -6.11 11.87
N GLY A 91 29.33 -4.98 11.39
CA GLY A 91 29.62 -3.78 12.16
C GLY A 91 28.64 -2.61 11.97
N LEU A 92 27.62 -2.74 11.15
CA LEU A 92 26.48 -1.83 11.17
C LEU A 92 25.56 -2.29 12.30
N ASP A 93 25.53 -1.50 13.36
CA ASP A 93 24.55 -1.56 14.44
C ASP A 93 23.27 -2.25 14.02
N GLU A 94 22.83 -3.23 14.81
CA GLU A 94 21.61 -4.05 14.74
C GLU A 94 20.74 -3.71 13.55
N ALA A 95 20.63 -4.63 12.57
CA ALA A 95 19.79 -4.45 11.37
C ALA A 95 18.50 -3.79 11.83
N PRO A 96 18.15 -2.59 11.32
CA PRO A 96 17.08 -1.80 11.92
C PRO A 96 15.85 -2.68 12.01
N THR A 97 15.46 -3.03 13.24
CA THR A 97 14.30 -3.88 13.51
C THR A 97 13.17 -3.44 12.60
N ALA A 98 12.57 -4.37 11.89
CA ALA A 98 11.48 -4.05 10.97
C ALA A 98 10.50 -3.10 11.68
N PRO A 99 10.13 -1.97 11.09
CA PRO A 99 9.29 -1.01 11.78
C PRO A 99 7.98 -1.69 12.15
N TYR A 100 7.51 -1.44 13.37
CA TYR A 100 6.22 -1.93 13.83
C TYR A 100 5.10 -1.49 12.87
N MET A 101 5.10 -0.23 12.45
CA MET A 101 4.09 0.33 11.56
C MET A 101 4.65 1.45 10.68
N LYS A 102 4.21 1.48 9.42
CA LYS A 102 4.50 2.55 8.46
C LYS A 102 3.30 3.46 8.32
N LEU A 103 3.46 4.75 8.59
CA LEU A 103 2.43 5.78 8.55
C LEU A 103 2.65 6.72 7.37
N ALA A 104 1.65 6.97 6.54
CA ALA A 104 1.65 8.07 5.59
C ALA A 104 0.80 9.22 6.10
N ILE A 105 1.32 10.44 6.05
CA ILE A 105 0.59 11.67 6.36
C ILE A 105 0.40 12.44 5.07
N VAL A 106 -0.83 12.48 4.57
CA VAL A 106 -1.19 13.11 3.29
C VAL A 106 -2.24 14.22 3.51
N GLY A 107 -2.44 15.06 2.54
CA GLY A 107 -3.38 16.19 2.60
C GLY A 107 -2.82 17.42 1.90
N LEU A 108 -3.63 18.46 1.79
CA LEU A 108 -3.29 19.72 1.12
C LEU A 108 -2.05 20.41 1.72
N ARG A 109 -1.47 21.33 0.94
CA ARG A 109 -0.44 22.23 1.45
C ARG A 109 -1.01 23.01 2.62
N ASN A 110 -0.19 23.22 3.66
CA ASN A 110 -0.55 23.91 4.90
C ASN A 110 -1.60 23.22 5.79
N ALA A 111 -2.03 21.99 5.50
CA ALA A 111 -2.87 21.19 6.41
C ALA A 111 -2.18 20.86 7.75
N GLY A 112 -0.87 21.16 7.89
CA GLY A 112 -0.12 20.94 9.13
C GLY A 112 0.67 19.64 9.18
N LYS A 113 0.90 18.98 8.03
CA LYS A 113 1.64 17.71 7.93
C LYS A 113 3.03 17.78 8.57
N SER A 114 3.83 18.79 8.22
CA SER A 114 5.19 18.97 8.78
C SER A 114 5.16 19.19 10.29
N THR A 115 4.18 19.95 10.77
CA THR A 115 3.99 20.21 12.20
C THR A 115 3.65 18.93 12.94
N LEU A 116 2.73 18.10 12.36
CA LEU A 116 2.35 16.81 12.93
C LEU A 116 3.55 15.86 13.00
N VAL A 117 4.35 15.75 11.91
CA VAL A 117 5.55 14.91 11.89
C VAL A 117 6.55 15.37 12.96
N ASN A 118 6.78 16.67 13.07
CA ASN A 118 7.70 17.21 14.08
C ASN A 118 7.20 16.97 15.51
N CYS A 119 5.89 17.05 15.75
CA CYS A 119 5.31 16.75 17.04
C CYS A 119 5.43 15.25 17.39
N LEU A 120 5.16 14.35 16.43
CA LEU A 120 5.34 12.90 16.61
C LEU A 120 6.80 12.53 16.89
N ALA A 121 7.75 13.20 16.23
CA ALA A 121 9.19 12.93 16.33
C ALA A 121 9.86 13.67 17.52
N GLY A 122 9.24 14.72 18.06
CA GLY A 122 9.87 15.63 19.00
C GLY A 122 9.83 15.21 20.47
N GLU A 123 9.05 14.19 20.84
CA GLU A 123 8.84 13.83 22.25
C GLU A 123 9.78 12.72 22.76
N GLU A 124 10.36 11.88 21.90
CA GLU A 124 11.38 10.88 22.29
C GLU A 124 12.29 10.51 21.11
N ARG A 125 13.55 10.15 21.40
CA ARG A 125 14.69 9.78 20.54
C ARG A 125 14.36 9.62 19.02
N MET A 126 14.50 10.71 18.29
CA MET A 126 14.44 10.70 16.84
C MET A 126 15.72 10.07 16.28
N ILE A 127 15.66 8.85 15.79
CA ILE A 127 16.68 8.28 14.92
C ILE A 127 16.33 8.68 13.50
N VAL A 128 16.89 9.78 13.02
CA VAL A 128 16.83 10.12 11.59
C VAL A 128 17.83 9.22 10.88
N SER A 129 17.40 8.06 10.42
CA SER A 129 18.20 7.29 9.48
C SER A 129 17.71 7.62 8.06
N GLU A 130 18.60 8.29 7.31
CA GLU A 130 18.55 8.19 5.86
C GLU A 130 18.88 6.71 5.59
N ILE A 131 17.88 5.88 5.30
CA ILE A 131 18.11 4.49 4.94
C ILE A 131 18.76 4.52 3.56
N PRO A 132 20.05 4.18 3.41
CA PRO A 132 20.69 4.06 2.11
C PRO A 132 19.97 2.99 1.31
N GLY A 133 19.52 3.32 0.08
CA GLY A 133 18.88 2.34 -0.83
C GLY A 133 17.44 2.61 -1.20
N THR A 134 16.75 3.55 -0.56
CA THR A 134 15.49 4.10 -1.10
C THR A 134 15.82 5.31 -1.97
N THR A 135 15.39 5.28 -3.23
CA THR A 135 15.59 6.30 -4.27
C THR A 135 15.85 7.72 -3.73
N ARG A 136 16.86 8.41 -4.28
CA ARG A 136 17.46 9.74 -3.96
C ARG A 136 16.52 10.86 -3.50
N ASP A 137 15.19 10.66 -3.46
CA ASP A 137 14.17 11.69 -3.25
C ASP A 137 13.19 11.43 -2.09
N SER A 138 13.26 10.31 -1.36
CA SER A 138 12.33 10.02 -0.26
C SER A 138 13.08 9.88 1.07
N VAL A 139 12.84 10.80 2.01
CA VAL A 139 13.35 10.71 3.39
C VAL A 139 12.21 10.23 4.27
N ASP A 140 12.34 9.02 4.81
CA ASP A 140 11.44 8.49 5.82
C ASP A 140 11.90 8.95 7.21
N VAL A 141 10.99 9.34 8.09
CA VAL A 141 11.29 9.70 9.48
C VAL A 141 10.94 8.54 10.38
N ARG A 142 11.94 8.03 11.08
CA ARG A 142 11.81 6.98 12.06
C ARG A 142 11.79 7.56 13.47
N PHE A 143 10.88 7.10 14.31
CA PHE A 143 10.81 7.44 15.72
C PHE A 143 10.39 6.24 16.56
N GLU A 144 10.78 6.22 17.81
CA GLU A 144 10.40 5.17 18.76
C GLU A 144 9.38 5.71 19.76
N ARG A 145 8.38 4.89 20.08
CA ARG A 145 7.37 5.17 21.10
C ARG A 145 6.92 3.89 21.76
N ASP A 146 6.90 3.88 23.08
CA ASP A 146 6.54 2.68 23.88
C ASP A 146 7.33 1.42 23.52
N GLY A 147 8.60 1.56 23.12
CA GLY A 147 9.45 0.44 22.70
C GLY A 147 9.16 -0.08 21.28
N GLU A 148 8.30 0.58 20.53
CA GLU A 148 7.97 0.23 19.15
C GLU A 148 8.50 1.28 18.15
N THR A 149 8.95 0.83 17.00
CA THR A 149 9.48 1.70 15.96
C THR A 149 8.41 2.04 14.92
N PHE A 150 8.19 3.33 14.70
CA PHE A 150 7.30 3.87 13.70
C PHE A 150 8.08 4.56 12.59
N VAL A 151 7.55 4.49 11.37
CA VAL A 151 8.14 5.17 10.21
C VAL A 151 7.10 6.03 9.52
N VAL A 152 7.34 7.34 9.47
CA VAL A 152 6.56 8.25 8.61
C VAL A 152 7.20 8.29 7.24
N ILE A 153 6.47 7.80 6.24
CA ILE A 153 6.95 7.66 4.87
C ILE A 153 6.90 8.98 4.13
N ASP A 154 7.96 9.23 3.34
CA ASP A 154 8.09 10.36 2.41
C ASP A 154 8.00 11.75 3.07
N SER A 155 8.68 11.91 4.20
CA SER A 155 8.73 13.16 4.95
C SER A 155 9.66 14.24 4.36
N ALA A 156 10.38 13.97 3.28
CA ALA A 156 11.35 14.91 2.67
C ALA A 156 10.72 16.23 2.23
N GLY A 157 9.51 16.18 1.67
CA GLY A 157 8.72 17.38 1.34
C GLY A 157 8.26 18.18 2.56
N LEU A 158 8.33 17.58 3.75
CA LEU A 158 7.86 18.19 5.01
C LEU A 158 8.95 19.02 5.69
N ARG A 159 10.24 18.81 5.36
CA ARG A 159 11.39 19.50 6.00
C ARG A 159 11.98 20.66 5.22
N LYS A 160 11.92 20.67 3.88
CA LYS A 160 12.48 21.75 3.07
C LYS A 160 11.45 22.87 2.84
N LYS A 161 11.65 24.02 3.45
CA LYS A 161 11.06 25.29 3.01
C LYS A 161 11.68 25.65 1.66
N SER A 162 11.12 25.19 0.53
CA SER A 162 11.62 25.51 -0.80
C SER A 162 10.77 26.60 -1.45
N LYS A 163 11.48 27.59 -2.03
CA LYS A 163 10.94 28.84 -2.61
C LYS A 163 10.49 28.71 -4.08
N ILE A 164 10.18 27.51 -4.58
CA ILE A 164 9.83 27.30 -6.00
C ILE A 164 8.39 26.75 -6.06
N ALA A 165 7.44 27.59 -6.46
CA ALA A 165 6.01 27.36 -6.20
C ALA A 165 5.31 26.45 -7.24
N ASP A 166 5.66 26.45 -8.51
CA ASP A 166 4.80 25.87 -9.57
C ASP A 166 5.17 24.46 -10.05
N ALA A 167 6.42 24.02 -9.90
CA ALA A 167 6.82 22.63 -10.17
C ALA A 167 6.48 21.67 -9.01
N ILE A 168 6.05 22.21 -7.87
CA ILE A 168 5.91 21.52 -6.59
C ILE A 168 4.57 20.78 -6.46
N GLU A 169 3.50 21.22 -7.12
CA GLU A 169 2.18 20.58 -7.02
C GLU A 169 2.16 19.21 -7.67
N PHE A 170 2.69 19.07 -8.88
CA PHE A 170 2.76 17.78 -9.57
C PHE A 170 3.63 16.75 -8.85
N PHE A 171 4.78 17.19 -8.28
CA PHE A 171 5.65 16.33 -7.47
C PHE A 171 5.03 15.98 -6.10
N SER A 172 4.15 16.82 -5.55
CA SER A 172 3.44 16.55 -4.30
C SER A 172 2.45 15.40 -4.44
N ASP A 173 1.70 15.33 -5.54
CA ASP A 173 0.73 14.27 -5.82
C ASP A 173 1.39 12.90 -6.01
N ALA A 174 2.44 12.83 -6.81
CA ALA A 174 3.19 11.59 -7.03
C ALA A 174 3.84 11.05 -5.74
N ARG A 175 4.29 11.95 -4.85
CA ARG A 175 4.84 11.60 -3.53
C ARG A 175 3.75 11.08 -2.60
N SER A 176 2.62 11.78 -2.51
CA SER A 176 1.47 11.34 -1.70
C SER A 176 0.98 9.96 -2.14
N HIS A 177 0.89 9.70 -3.44
CA HIS A 177 0.53 8.41 -3.99
C HIS A 177 1.55 7.32 -3.65
N ARG A 178 2.86 7.63 -3.69
CA ARG A 178 3.93 6.70 -3.28
C ARG A 178 3.84 6.40 -1.79
N ALA A 179 3.65 7.41 -0.96
CA ALA A 179 3.50 7.27 0.48
C ALA A 179 2.29 6.39 0.82
N ILE A 180 1.13 6.64 0.21
CA ILE A 180 -0.08 5.84 0.42
C ILE A 180 0.17 4.36 0.08
N ARG A 181 0.82 4.06 -1.05
CA ARG A 181 1.10 2.65 -1.42
C ARG A 181 1.97 1.93 -0.41
N ARG A 182 2.99 2.60 0.14
CA ARG A 182 3.97 2.01 1.07
C ARG A 182 3.48 1.93 2.51
N ALA A 183 2.46 2.72 2.88
CA ALA A 183 1.95 2.81 4.24
C ALA A 183 1.13 1.59 4.65
N ASP A 184 1.14 1.28 5.94
CA ASP A 184 0.21 0.38 6.60
C ASP A 184 -1.08 1.11 6.99
N VAL A 185 -0.95 2.37 7.46
CA VAL A 185 -2.07 3.27 7.81
C VAL A 185 -1.82 4.65 7.21
N VAL A 186 -2.88 5.29 6.74
CA VAL A 186 -2.85 6.64 6.18
C VAL A 186 -3.54 7.62 7.12
N VAL A 187 -2.93 8.75 7.40
CA VAL A 187 -3.57 9.92 8.01
C VAL A 187 -3.83 10.93 6.91
N HIS A 188 -5.07 11.12 6.53
CA HIS A 188 -5.49 12.18 5.61
C HIS A 188 -5.83 13.42 6.44
N LEU A 189 -4.93 14.40 6.40
CA LEU A 189 -4.97 15.58 7.27
C LEU A 189 -5.66 16.74 6.57
N PHE A 190 -6.70 17.30 7.22
CA PHE A 190 -7.46 18.46 6.76
C PHE A 190 -7.22 19.66 7.67
N ASP A 191 -7.21 20.84 7.08
CA ASP A 191 -7.32 22.12 7.79
C ASP A 191 -8.80 22.43 8.02
N VAL A 192 -9.24 22.40 9.28
CA VAL A 192 -10.66 22.61 9.62
C VAL A 192 -11.18 24.02 9.30
N SER A 193 -10.27 24.98 9.06
CA SER A 193 -10.62 26.34 8.65
C SER A 193 -10.86 26.49 7.14
N GLN A 194 -10.69 25.41 6.37
CA GLN A 194 -10.81 25.39 4.91
C GLN A 194 -11.83 24.33 4.45
N GLU A 195 -12.48 24.59 3.33
CA GLU A 195 -13.32 23.61 2.68
C GLU A 195 -12.49 22.53 1.98
N LEU A 196 -13.05 21.31 1.87
CA LEU A 196 -12.44 20.22 1.14
C LEU A 196 -12.34 20.51 -0.35
N GLY A 197 -11.13 20.50 -0.87
CA GLY A 197 -10.85 20.74 -2.28
C GLY A 197 -10.86 19.48 -3.15
N GLN A 198 -10.68 19.67 -4.45
CA GLN A 198 -10.62 18.58 -5.42
C GLN A 198 -9.43 17.64 -5.16
N ILE A 199 -8.31 18.17 -4.66
CA ILE A 199 -7.12 17.39 -4.33
C ILE A 199 -7.41 16.44 -3.16
N ASP A 200 -8.15 16.90 -2.14
CA ASP A 200 -8.54 16.02 -1.02
C ASP A 200 -9.42 14.86 -1.50
N LYS A 201 -10.36 15.14 -2.41
CA LYS A 201 -11.22 14.11 -3.02
C LYS A 201 -10.41 13.13 -3.87
N THR A 202 -9.39 13.60 -4.58
CA THR A 202 -8.50 12.75 -5.37
C THR A 202 -7.64 11.85 -4.49
N LEU A 203 -7.03 12.39 -3.43
CA LEU A 203 -6.27 11.61 -2.45
C LEU A 203 -7.15 10.58 -1.75
N THR A 204 -8.35 10.99 -1.34
CA THR A 204 -9.35 10.09 -0.75
C THR A 204 -9.66 8.91 -1.68
N ARG A 205 -9.91 9.18 -2.95
CA ARG A 205 -10.16 8.13 -3.94
C ARG A 205 -8.96 7.18 -4.08
N TYR A 206 -7.75 7.74 -4.12
CA TYR A 206 -6.53 6.94 -4.22
C TYR A 206 -6.34 6.01 -3.00
N VAL A 207 -6.64 6.49 -1.79
CA VAL A 207 -6.62 5.68 -0.56
C VAL A 207 -7.62 4.53 -0.63
N ILE A 208 -8.86 4.81 -1.11
CA ILE A 208 -9.91 3.81 -1.27
C ILE A 208 -9.52 2.74 -2.31
N ASP A 209 -9.02 3.16 -3.46
CA ASP A 209 -8.63 2.27 -4.56
C ASP A 209 -7.48 1.32 -4.16
N HIS A 210 -6.63 1.75 -3.19
CA HIS A 210 -5.55 0.93 -2.63
C HIS A 210 -5.93 0.20 -1.33
N TYR A 211 -7.20 0.27 -0.92
CA TYR A 211 -7.70 -0.39 0.30
C TYR A 211 -6.83 -0.12 1.54
N LYS A 212 -6.41 1.13 1.74
CA LYS A 212 -5.59 1.50 2.90
C LYS A 212 -6.47 1.89 4.09
N PRO A 213 -6.18 1.35 5.31
CA PRO A 213 -6.73 1.91 6.54
C PRO A 213 -6.45 3.40 6.60
N VAL A 214 -7.46 4.22 6.89
CA VAL A 214 -7.33 5.68 6.87
C VAL A 214 -8.00 6.34 8.06
N ILE A 215 -7.32 7.34 8.61
CA ILE A 215 -7.85 8.26 9.63
C ILE A 215 -8.04 9.62 8.97
N LEU A 216 -9.22 10.20 9.10
CA LEU A 216 -9.53 11.55 8.66
C LEU A 216 -9.15 12.51 9.79
N GLY A 217 -7.97 13.15 9.66
CA GLY A 217 -7.40 14.03 10.69
C GLY A 217 -7.88 15.47 10.54
N ALA A 218 -8.79 15.90 11.40
CA ALA A 218 -9.27 17.28 11.48
C ALA A 218 -8.29 18.14 12.29
N ASN A 219 -7.31 18.74 11.61
CA ASN A 219 -6.23 19.51 12.23
C ASN A 219 -6.56 20.99 12.34
N LYS A 220 -5.82 21.68 13.20
CA LYS A 220 -5.99 23.11 13.56
C LYS A 220 -7.30 23.36 14.28
N TRP A 221 -7.76 22.37 15.04
CA TRP A 221 -8.99 22.49 15.83
C TRP A 221 -8.97 23.61 16.87
N ASP A 222 -7.76 24.12 17.20
CA ASP A 222 -7.51 25.29 18.03
C ASP A 222 -7.97 26.61 17.40
N LEU A 223 -8.16 26.67 16.08
CA LEU A 223 -8.56 27.89 15.35
C LEU A 223 -10.08 28.04 15.19
N VAL A 224 -10.86 27.02 15.55
CA VAL A 224 -12.30 26.97 15.32
C VAL A 224 -13.01 26.88 16.66
N SER A 225 -13.39 28.04 17.25
CA SER A 225 -14.04 28.12 18.54
C SER A 225 -15.55 27.90 18.50
N ASP A 226 -16.19 28.20 17.38
CA ASP A 226 -17.64 28.29 17.25
C ASP A 226 -18.28 27.15 16.45
N MET A 227 -17.46 26.25 15.90
CA MET A 227 -17.94 25.07 15.19
C MET A 227 -18.10 23.89 16.14
N GLU A 228 -19.30 23.32 16.22
CA GLU A 228 -19.50 22.07 16.91
C GLU A 228 -18.85 20.89 16.16
N ARG A 229 -18.22 19.98 16.90
CA ARG A 229 -17.58 18.79 16.31
C ARG A 229 -18.53 17.99 15.44
N GLN A 230 -19.79 17.90 15.81
CA GLN A 230 -20.81 17.17 15.07
C GLN A 230 -21.07 17.80 13.70
N GLN A 231 -21.12 19.12 13.60
CA GLN A 231 -21.31 19.83 12.31
C GLN A 231 -20.14 19.53 11.35
N PHE A 232 -18.90 19.48 11.86
CA PHE A 232 -17.75 19.10 11.03
C PHE A 232 -17.81 17.63 10.61
N VAL A 233 -18.23 16.74 11.49
CA VAL A 233 -18.43 15.31 11.16
C VAL A 233 -19.45 15.17 10.04
N ASP A 234 -20.60 15.84 10.16
CA ASP A 234 -21.66 15.79 9.17
C ASP A 234 -21.20 16.35 7.81
N TYR A 235 -20.46 17.46 7.82
CA TYR A 235 -19.82 18.02 6.63
C TYR A 235 -18.87 17.00 5.96
N ILE A 236 -17.93 16.43 6.70
CA ILE A 236 -16.98 15.44 6.17
C ILE A 236 -17.71 14.21 5.62
N ARG A 237 -18.76 13.72 6.32
CA ARG A 237 -19.55 12.58 5.86
C ARG A 237 -20.33 12.87 4.57
N ALA A 238 -20.80 14.10 4.40
CA ALA A 238 -21.45 14.55 3.17
C ALA A 238 -20.48 14.67 2.00
N GLU A 239 -19.27 15.22 2.24
CA GLU A 239 -18.26 15.42 1.20
C GLU A 239 -17.53 14.14 0.80
N LEU A 240 -17.34 13.19 1.74
CA LEU A 240 -16.61 11.94 1.57
C LEU A 240 -17.44 10.70 1.93
N PRO A 241 -18.60 10.48 1.30
CA PRO A 241 -19.52 9.39 1.68
C PRO A 241 -18.93 8.00 1.50
N GLN A 242 -17.90 7.85 0.65
CA GLN A 242 -17.20 6.57 0.45
C GLN A 242 -16.34 6.18 1.65
N LEU A 243 -15.96 7.13 2.50
CA LEU A 243 -15.21 6.94 3.75
C LEU A 243 -16.09 7.03 5.01
N SER A 244 -17.40 6.75 4.89
CA SER A 244 -18.31 6.74 6.04
C SER A 244 -17.85 5.81 7.19
N TRP A 245 -17.05 4.80 6.88
CA TRP A 245 -16.47 3.87 7.83
C TRP A 245 -15.16 4.37 8.48
N ALA A 246 -14.48 5.34 7.87
CA ALA A 246 -13.20 5.82 8.38
C ALA A 246 -13.40 6.69 9.63
N PRO A 247 -12.58 6.53 10.68
CA PRO A 247 -12.67 7.38 11.86
C PRO A 247 -12.23 8.82 11.56
N ILE A 248 -12.93 9.78 12.15
CA ILE A 248 -12.56 11.20 12.15
C ILE A 248 -11.88 11.49 13.49
N HIS A 249 -10.70 12.07 13.44
CA HIS A 249 -9.91 12.41 14.63
C HIS A 249 -9.56 13.89 14.65
N PHE A 250 -9.92 14.58 15.74
CA PHE A 250 -9.68 16.00 15.94
C PHE A 250 -8.36 16.24 16.66
N LEU A 251 -7.52 17.14 16.11
CA LEU A 251 -6.21 17.45 16.69
C LEU A 251 -5.80 18.90 16.44
N SER A 252 -4.85 19.36 17.25
CA SER A 252 -4.01 20.54 16.97
C SER A 252 -2.56 20.09 17.00
N ALA A 253 -1.98 19.90 15.81
CA ALA A 253 -0.58 19.50 15.70
C ALA A 253 0.38 20.57 16.25
N ARG A 254 -0.04 21.86 16.24
CA ARG A 254 0.72 22.97 16.80
C ARG A 254 0.83 22.91 18.32
N GLU A 255 -0.26 22.51 18.98
CA GLU A 255 -0.33 22.46 20.45
C GLU A 255 -0.06 21.05 20.99
N GLY A 256 0.20 20.06 20.13
CA GLY A 256 0.36 18.67 20.52
C GLY A 256 -0.95 17.97 20.93
N ARG A 257 -2.07 18.70 20.99
CA ARG A 257 -3.36 18.13 21.42
C ARG A 257 -3.89 17.10 20.39
N GLY A 258 -4.25 15.93 20.88
CA GLY A 258 -4.81 14.86 20.05
C GLY A 258 -3.78 14.03 19.27
N VAL A 259 -2.48 14.38 19.30
CA VAL A 259 -1.44 13.69 18.52
C VAL A 259 -1.20 12.28 19.06
N GLU A 260 -1.10 12.14 20.39
CA GLU A 260 -0.93 10.83 21.01
C GLU A 260 -2.14 9.89 20.77
N SER A 261 -3.35 10.42 20.88
CA SER A 261 -4.55 9.61 20.59
C SER A 261 -4.71 9.27 19.11
N LEU A 262 -4.17 10.10 18.21
CA LEU A 262 -4.06 9.78 16.78
C LEU A 262 -3.16 8.56 16.55
N LEU A 263 -1.98 8.53 17.20
CA LEU A 263 -1.05 7.40 17.08
C LEU A 263 -1.67 6.11 17.64
N ARG A 264 -2.32 6.19 18.81
CA ARG A 264 -3.04 5.04 19.36
C ARG A 264 -4.16 4.54 18.42
N LEU A 265 -4.89 5.45 17.79
CA LEU A 265 -5.90 5.08 16.79
C LEU A 265 -5.28 4.41 15.57
N ALA A 266 -4.15 4.93 15.07
CA ALA A 266 -3.42 4.31 13.96
C ALA A 266 -2.93 2.89 14.31
N ARG A 267 -2.39 2.69 15.53
CA ARG A 267 -2.03 1.35 16.05
C ARG A 267 -3.23 0.42 16.07
N LYS A 268 -4.37 0.89 16.60
CA LYS A 268 -5.61 0.09 16.63
C LYS A 268 -6.03 -0.37 15.24
N LEU A 269 -6.03 0.53 14.23
CA LEU A 269 -6.38 0.17 12.86
C LEU A 269 -5.38 -0.81 12.25
N PHE A 270 -4.09 -0.63 12.53
CA PHE A 270 -3.05 -1.53 12.07
C PHE A 270 -3.23 -2.94 12.65
N GLU A 271 -3.46 -3.07 13.96
CA GLU A 271 -3.72 -4.38 14.59
C GLU A 271 -5.01 -5.01 14.07
N GLN A 272 -6.10 -4.24 13.95
CA GLN A 272 -7.34 -4.74 13.34
C GLN A 272 -7.10 -5.26 11.91
N SER A 273 -6.20 -4.62 11.15
CA SER A 273 -5.92 -5.04 9.78
C SER A 273 -5.25 -6.43 9.69
N LYS A 274 -4.68 -6.93 10.78
CA LYS A 274 -4.06 -8.27 10.87
C LYS A 274 -5.06 -9.38 11.23
N THR A 275 -6.32 -9.01 11.55
CA THR A 275 -7.32 -9.96 12.02
C THR A 275 -7.61 -11.05 11.01
N GLU A 276 -7.45 -12.29 11.44
CA GLU A 276 -7.89 -13.47 10.71
C GLU A 276 -9.32 -13.83 11.12
N VAL A 277 -10.22 -13.81 10.15
CA VAL A 277 -11.64 -14.10 10.37
C VAL A 277 -11.87 -15.59 10.15
N PRO A 278 -12.36 -16.33 11.16
CA PRO A 278 -12.71 -17.74 10.97
C PRO A 278 -13.76 -17.94 9.88
N THR A 279 -13.54 -18.90 8.98
CA THR A 279 -14.44 -19.18 7.86
C THR A 279 -15.88 -19.41 8.29
N GLY A 280 -16.10 -20.07 9.43
CA GLY A 280 -17.44 -20.30 9.97
C GLY A 280 -18.15 -19.01 10.41
N GLN A 281 -17.41 -18.03 10.97
CA GLN A 281 -17.96 -16.74 11.34
C GLN A 281 -18.32 -15.91 10.11
N LEU A 282 -17.42 -15.88 9.12
CA LEU A 282 -17.68 -15.22 7.83
C LEU A 282 -18.97 -15.75 7.18
N ASN A 283 -19.09 -17.06 7.05
CA ASN A 283 -20.22 -17.65 6.36
C ASN A 283 -21.56 -17.44 7.09
N ARG A 284 -21.58 -17.52 8.43
CA ARG A 284 -22.77 -17.15 9.21
C ARG A 284 -23.18 -15.70 9.01
N THR A 285 -22.19 -14.78 8.92
CA THR A 285 -22.47 -13.36 8.63
C THR A 285 -23.05 -13.16 7.24
N LEU A 286 -22.51 -13.86 6.24
CA LEU A 286 -23.03 -13.81 4.88
C LEU A 286 -24.47 -14.38 4.77
N GLU A 287 -24.76 -15.48 5.45
CA GLU A 287 -26.10 -16.08 5.52
C GLU A 287 -27.11 -15.08 6.10
N LYS A 288 -26.80 -14.49 7.26
CA LYS A 288 -27.65 -13.46 7.88
C LYS A 288 -27.86 -12.25 6.96
N ALA A 289 -26.80 -11.75 6.31
CA ALA A 289 -26.92 -10.65 5.40
C ALA A 289 -27.81 -10.97 4.17
N MET A 290 -27.77 -12.20 3.67
CA MET A 290 -28.63 -12.65 2.57
C MET A 290 -30.10 -12.86 3.02
N GLU A 291 -30.34 -13.28 4.27
CA GLU A 291 -31.67 -13.41 4.83
C GLU A 291 -32.31 -12.01 5.02
N GLU A 292 -31.57 -11.04 5.55
CA GLU A 292 -32.03 -9.67 5.75
C GLU A 292 -32.32 -8.95 4.43
N ARG A 293 -31.47 -9.17 3.45
CA ARG A 293 -31.59 -8.56 2.13
C ARG A 293 -31.18 -9.51 1.04
N SER A 294 -32.13 -10.23 0.46
CA SER A 294 -31.89 -11.12 -0.69
C SER A 294 -31.45 -10.32 -1.91
N PRO A 295 -30.33 -10.68 -2.54
CA PRO A 295 -29.94 -10.06 -3.81
C PRO A 295 -30.83 -10.59 -4.93
N ILE A 296 -31.63 -9.70 -5.49
CA ILE A 296 -32.45 -9.99 -6.67
C ILE A 296 -31.94 -9.09 -7.80
N ALA A 297 -31.56 -9.68 -8.92
CA ALA A 297 -31.19 -8.96 -10.12
C ALA A 297 -31.87 -9.59 -11.33
N ASN A 298 -32.61 -8.80 -12.10
CA ASN A 298 -33.30 -9.24 -13.32
C ASN A 298 -34.22 -10.47 -13.13
N GLY A 299 -34.87 -10.58 -11.96
CA GLY A 299 -35.73 -11.72 -11.63
C GLY A 299 -34.98 -13.01 -11.21
N ALA A 300 -33.67 -13.00 -11.26
CA ALA A 300 -32.84 -14.13 -10.81
C ALA A 300 -32.39 -13.91 -9.36
N ARG A 301 -32.48 -14.97 -8.54
CA ARG A 301 -31.96 -14.96 -7.16
C ARG A 301 -30.46 -15.22 -7.19
N VAL A 302 -29.67 -14.26 -6.69
CA VAL A 302 -28.24 -14.47 -6.49
C VAL A 302 -28.01 -15.32 -5.26
N ARG A 303 -27.11 -16.30 -5.37
CA ARG A 303 -26.73 -17.16 -4.27
C ARG A 303 -25.25 -17.06 -4.01
N ILE A 304 -24.87 -16.72 -2.77
CA ILE A 304 -23.52 -16.85 -2.26
C ILE A 304 -23.44 -18.23 -1.59
N TYR A 305 -22.57 -19.08 -2.10
CA TYR A 305 -22.42 -20.45 -1.58
C TYR A 305 -21.58 -20.48 -0.32
N TYR A 306 -20.44 -19.79 -0.34
CA TYR A 306 -19.55 -19.61 0.79
C TYR A 306 -18.54 -18.50 0.52
N GLY A 307 -17.85 -18.05 1.57
CA GLY A 307 -16.76 -17.10 1.51
C GLY A 307 -15.55 -17.59 2.31
N THR A 308 -14.38 -17.12 1.94
CA THR A 308 -13.13 -17.33 2.66
C THR A 308 -12.29 -16.06 2.67
N GLN A 309 -11.55 -15.82 3.74
CA GLN A 309 -10.54 -14.76 3.75
C GLN A 309 -9.29 -15.24 3.02
N ILE A 310 -8.75 -14.42 2.13
CA ILE A 310 -7.56 -14.76 1.34
C ILE A 310 -6.34 -13.92 1.75
N THR A 311 -6.55 -12.73 2.27
CA THR A 311 -5.50 -11.91 2.90
C THR A 311 -6.08 -11.07 4.04
N THR A 312 -5.21 -10.63 4.93
CA THR A 312 -5.57 -9.74 6.05
C THR A 312 -5.31 -8.27 5.74
N ARG A 313 -4.31 -7.94 4.93
CA ARG A 313 -3.90 -6.55 4.64
C ARG A 313 -3.86 -6.26 3.15
N PRO A 314 -4.94 -5.69 2.59
CA PRO A 314 -6.23 -5.38 3.22
C PRO A 314 -7.05 -6.64 3.50
N PRO A 315 -8.01 -6.61 4.49
CA PRO A 315 -8.97 -7.69 4.68
C PRO A 315 -9.70 -7.98 3.37
N THR A 316 -9.39 -9.14 2.77
CA THR A 316 -9.92 -9.53 1.46
C THR A 316 -10.65 -10.85 1.57
N PHE A 317 -11.91 -10.83 1.19
CA PHE A 317 -12.76 -12.02 1.21
C PHE A 317 -13.14 -12.43 -0.20
N ARG A 318 -12.93 -13.68 -0.52
CA ARG A 318 -13.39 -14.27 -1.77
C ARG A 318 -14.75 -14.94 -1.53
N LEU A 319 -15.74 -14.52 -2.32
CA LEU A 319 -17.10 -15.04 -2.26
C LEU A 319 -17.38 -15.87 -3.51
N TYR A 320 -17.81 -17.11 -3.31
CA TYR A 320 -18.20 -18.02 -4.38
C TYR A 320 -19.70 -17.90 -4.61
N VAL A 321 -20.05 -17.48 -5.81
CA VAL A 321 -21.43 -17.12 -6.19
C VAL A 321 -21.92 -17.96 -7.38
N ASN A 322 -23.22 -17.97 -7.61
CA ASN A 322 -23.77 -18.62 -8.80
C ASN A 322 -23.48 -17.83 -10.08
N ASP A 323 -23.53 -16.49 -10.03
CA ASP A 323 -23.19 -15.61 -11.13
C ASP A 323 -22.82 -14.23 -10.59
N LYS A 324 -21.55 -13.82 -10.75
CA LYS A 324 -21.01 -12.55 -10.28
C LYS A 324 -21.64 -11.32 -10.94
N ARG A 325 -22.22 -11.46 -12.16
CA ARG A 325 -22.84 -10.36 -12.90
C ARG A 325 -24.10 -9.82 -12.20
N PHE A 326 -24.76 -10.64 -11.38
CA PHE A 326 -25.96 -10.27 -10.67
C PHE A 326 -25.71 -9.58 -9.33
N LEU A 327 -24.45 -9.55 -8.83
CA LEU A 327 -24.09 -8.81 -7.63
C LEU A 327 -23.84 -7.33 -7.99
N THR A 328 -24.86 -6.52 -7.83
CA THR A 328 -24.77 -5.08 -8.09
C THR A 328 -23.79 -4.40 -7.13
N ARG A 329 -23.21 -3.25 -7.55
CA ARG A 329 -22.33 -2.43 -6.69
C ARG A 329 -23.00 -2.04 -5.36
N ASN A 330 -24.30 -1.80 -5.37
CA ASN A 330 -25.07 -1.45 -4.18
C ASN A 330 -25.16 -2.63 -3.21
N TYR A 331 -25.33 -3.85 -3.73
CA TYR A 331 -25.36 -5.04 -2.91
C TYR A 331 -23.97 -5.38 -2.33
N VAL A 332 -22.91 -5.24 -3.12
CA VAL A 332 -21.53 -5.38 -2.65
C VAL A 332 -21.23 -4.38 -1.53
N ARG A 333 -21.70 -3.12 -1.66
CA ARG A 333 -21.57 -2.12 -0.59
C ARG A 333 -22.32 -2.50 0.68
N TYR A 334 -23.54 -3.01 0.54
CA TYR A 334 -24.32 -3.53 1.66
C TYR A 334 -23.60 -4.67 2.38
N LEU A 335 -23.15 -5.70 1.63
CA LEU A 335 -22.39 -6.81 2.21
C LEU A 335 -21.13 -6.33 2.93
N THR A 336 -20.38 -5.42 2.31
CA THR A 336 -19.18 -4.86 2.91
C THR A 336 -19.49 -4.15 4.24
N GLY A 337 -20.61 -3.44 4.32
CA GLY A 337 -21.10 -2.82 5.57
C GLY A 337 -21.39 -3.86 6.65
N ARG A 338 -22.16 -4.90 6.30
CA ARG A 338 -22.51 -5.99 7.24
C ARG A 338 -21.28 -6.76 7.73
N LEU A 339 -20.31 -7.02 6.84
CA LEU A 339 -19.06 -7.67 7.22
C LEU A 339 -18.25 -6.82 8.20
N ARG A 340 -18.19 -5.47 7.99
CA ARG A 340 -17.50 -4.57 8.93
C ARG A 340 -18.11 -4.64 10.32
N GLU A 341 -19.43 -4.52 10.41
CA GLU A 341 -20.16 -4.51 11.66
C GLU A 341 -20.03 -5.84 12.44
N SER A 342 -20.10 -6.97 11.71
CA SER A 342 -20.18 -8.30 12.34
C SER A 342 -18.83 -8.97 12.60
N LEU A 343 -17.75 -8.50 11.96
CA LEU A 343 -16.42 -9.13 12.02
C LEU A 343 -15.38 -8.25 12.74
N GLU A 344 -15.81 -7.23 13.48
CA GLU A 344 -14.93 -6.29 14.20
C GLU A 344 -13.94 -5.55 13.28
N LEU A 345 -14.35 -5.32 12.02
CA LEU A 345 -13.56 -4.61 11.00
C LEU A 345 -14.12 -3.21 10.71
N GLU A 346 -14.79 -2.58 11.68
CA GLU A 346 -15.63 -1.38 11.51
C GLU A 346 -14.91 -0.22 10.82
N ASN A 347 -13.65 0.00 11.12
CA ASN A 347 -12.88 1.14 10.63
C ASN A 347 -11.89 0.76 9.52
N LEU A 348 -12.08 -0.39 8.87
CA LEU A 348 -11.17 -0.89 7.86
C LEU A 348 -11.79 -0.93 6.47
N PRO A 349 -10.99 -0.73 5.42
CA PRO A 349 -11.39 -1.07 4.06
C PRO A 349 -11.49 -2.60 3.94
N ILE A 350 -12.54 -3.06 3.27
CA ILE A 350 -12.73 -4.49 2.97
C ILE A 350 -12.77 -4.65 1.46
N ARG A 351 -12.00 -5.59 0.96
CA ARG A 351 -12.02 -6.00 -0.45
C ARG A 351 -12.84 -7.26 -0.60
N LEU A 352 -13.80 -7.26 -1.54
CA LEU A 352 -14.56 -8.44 -1.93
C LEU A 352 -14.15 -8.87 -3.33
N GLU A 353 -13.75 -10.13 -3.47
CA GLU A 353 -13.50 -10.78 -4.74
C GLU A 353 -14.65 -11.76 -5.02
N LEU A 354 -15.26 -11.64 -6.18
CA LEU A 354 -16.38 -12.49 -6.59
C LEU A 354 -15.89 -13.52 -7.61
N THR A 355 -16.15 -14.80 -7.34
CA THR A 355 -15.76 -15.92 -8.19
C THR A 355 -17.00 -16.74 -8.51
N ASP A 356 -17.23 -17.05 -9.79
CA ASP A 356 -18.28 -17.95 -10.19
C ASP A 356 -17.92 -19.40 -9.82
N LYS A 357 -18.89 -20.15 -9.27
CA LYS A 357 -18.66 -21.53 -8.84
C LYS A 357 -18.22 -22.45 -9.99
N ALA A 358 -18.62 -22.15 -11.21
CA ALA A 358 -18.19 -22.89 -12.40
C ALA A 358 -16.69 -22.73 -12.68
N GLU A 359 -16.15 -21.50 -12.54
CA GLU A 359 -14.72 -21.21 -12.75
C GLU A 359 -13.81 -21.88 -11.70
N SER A 360 -14.35 -22.24 -10.51
CA SER A 360 -13.54 -22.86 -9.44
C SER A 360 -13.29 -24.36 -9.66
N LYS A 361 -14.12 -25.03 -10.47
CA LYS A 361 -13.95 -26.48 -10.79
C LYS A 361 -12.92 -26.76 -11.88
N GLU A 362 -12.54 -25.75 -12.68
CA GLU A 362 -11.53 -25.89 -13.73
C GLU A 362 -10.09 -25.63 -13.22
N ARG A 363 -9.94 -25.14 -11.99
CA ARG A 363 -8.63 -24.80 -11.40
C ARG A 363 -8.21 -25.71 -10.23
N SER A 364 -9.02 -26.72 -9.90
CA SER A 364 -8.71 -27.79 -8.94
C SER A 364 -8.37 -29.07 -9.68
#